data_253d9b80f68e9c3b4378078c0e2d9706
#
_entry.id   253d9b80f68e9c3b4378078c0e2d9706
#
_cell.length_a   1.000
_cell.length_b   1.000
_cell.length_c   1.000
_cell.angle_alpha   90.00
_cell.angle_beta   90.00
_cell.angle_gamma   90.00
#
_symmetry.space_group_name_H-M   'P 1'
#
loop_
_entity.id
_entity.type
_entity.pdbx_description
1 polymer ?
#
loop_
_entity_poly.entity_id
_entity_poly.type
_entity_poly.pdbx_seq_one_letter_code
_entity_poly.pdbx_strand_id
1 'polypeptide(L)'
;MIRLLVLALLLAPAARAETVPEPDTYHGEPYRSPVPATLAGAQVIDVGQAIALQGQAAFLDVLPRPKAKPAGLPEGTIWNEPPHRSSPGAEWLWDTGYEALSPAEEARLRDGLTRAKAGDPDRPVVIFCRSDCWMSWNAARRAVEWGFGPVIWLPGGTDAWEQAGQPLVTVDPVAP
;
A
#
# COMPACT_ATOMS: atom_id res chain seq x y z
N MET A 1 13.61 -48.12 37.18
CA MET A 1 13.38 -48.11 35.72
C MET A 1 12.74 -46.79 35.35
N ILE A 2 13.53 -45.82 34.92
CA ILE A 2 13.06 -44.45 34.58
C ILE A 2 12.81 -44.42 33.07
N ARG A 3 11.54 -44.23 32.65
CA ARG A 3 11.17 -44.07 31.24
C ARG A 3 11.38 -42.59 30.86
N LEU A 4 12.39 -42.31 30.03
CA LEU A 4 12.55 -41.01 29.38
C LEU A 4 11.47 -40.89 28.30
N LEU A 5 10.55 -39.94 28.48
CA LEU A 5 9.66 -39.45 27.41
C LEU A 5 10.45 -38.46 26.55
N VAL A 6 10.76 -38.85 25.31
CA VAL A 6 11.31 -37.96 24.30
C VAL A 6 10.14 -37.21 23.67
N LEU A 7 10.01 -35.92 24.02
CA LEU A 7 9.03 -35.02 23.39
C LEU A 7 9.58 -34.55 22.04
N ALA A 8 9.08 -35.14 20.94
CA ALA A 8 9.41 -34.72 19.59
C ALA A 8 8.71 -33.37 19.29
N LEU A 9 9.47 -32.32 19.25
CA LEU A 9 8.99 -30.99 18.82
C LEU A 9 8.81 -31.00 17.30
N LEU A 10 7.56 -31.10 16.83
CA LEU A 10 7.22 -31.00 15.43
C LEU A 10 7.33 -29.51 15.02
N LEU A 11 8.45 -29.13 14.38
CA LEU A 11 8.54 -27.85 13.70
C LEU A 11 7.62 -27.89 12.47
N ALA A 12 6.48 -27.22 12.55
CA ALA A 12 5.66 -26.96 11.37
C ALA A 12 6.44 -26.04 10.41
N PRO A 13 6.52 -26.37 9.11
CA PRO A 13 7.14 -25.48 8.14
C PRO A 13 6.34 -24.18 8.08
N ALA A 14 7.00 -23.04 8.29
CA ALA A 14 6.40 -21.75 8.03
C ALA A 14 6.03 -21.68 6.54
N ALA A 15 4.75 -21.53 6.23
CA ALA A 15 4.30 -21.30 4.88
C ALA A 15 4.95 -20.00 4.39
N ARG A 16 5.86 -20.09 3.42
CA ARG A 16 6.38 -18.93 2.72
C ARG A 16 5.24 -18.36 1.90
N ALA A 17 4.93 -17.08 2.09
CA ALA A 17 4.05 -16.37 1.18
C ALA A 17 4.62 -16.53 -0.24
N GLU A 18 3.76 -16.92 -1.18
CA GLU A 18 4.15 -17.04 -2.59
C GLU A 18 4.47 -15.65 -3.11
N THR A 19 5.75 -15.39 -3.39
CA THR A 19 6.20 -14.13 -3.98
C THR A 19 6.30 -14.32 -5.49
N VAL A 20 5.81 -13.34 -6.23
CA VAL A 20 5.97 -13.29 -7.70
C VAL A 20 7.19 -12.44 -8.05
N PRO A 21 7.83 -12.66 -9.23
CA PRO A 21 8.91 -11.79 -9.70
C PRO A 21 8.37 -10.40 -10.04
N GLU A 22 9.24 -9.39 -10.02
CA GLU A 22 8.91 -8.06 -10.53
C GLU A 22 8.65 -8.14 -12.03
N PRO A 23 7.51 -7.62 -12.52
CA PRO A 23 7.22 -7.56 -13.94
C PRO A 23 7.97 -6.41 -14.61
N ASP A 24 8.20 -6.53 -15.94
CA ASP A 24 8.83 -5.46 -16.73
C ASP A 24 7.89 -4.26 -16.95
N THR A 25 6.59 -4.46 -16.81
CA THR A 25 5.54 -3.44 -17.01
C THR A 25 4.75 -3.21 -15.72
N TYR A 26 3.88 -2.19 -15.71
CA TYR A 26 2.90 -2.03 -14.64
C TYR A 26 1.90 -3.18 -14.67
N HIS A 27 1.48 -3.63 -13.49
CA HIS A 27 0.55 -4.75 -13.35
C HIS A 27 -0.90 -4.28 -13.49
N GLY A 28 -1.66 -4.97 -14.34
CA GLY A 28 -3.09 -4.78 -14.52
C GLY A 28 -3.94 -5.65 -13.58
N GLU A 29 -5.19 -5.91 -13.97
CA GLU A 29 -6.07 -6.81 -13.21
C GLU A 29 -5.54 -8.26 -13.19
N PRO A 30 -5.72 -8.99 -12.08
CA PRO A 30 -6.37 -8.55 -10.83
C PRO A 30 -5.40 -7.77 -9.93
N TYR A 31 -5.79 -6.55 -9.52
CA TYR A 31 -4.95 -5.72 -8.64
C TYR A 31 -4.80 -6.28 -7.22
N ARG A 32 -5.66 -7.21 -6.82
CA ARG A 32 -5.60 -7.93 -5.54
C ARG A 32 -5.13 -9.36 -5.76
N SER A 33 -3.83 -9.56 -5.70
CA SER A 33 -3.15 -10.85 -5.86
C SER A 33 -1.74 -10.78 -5.25
N PRO A 34 -1.02 -11.90 -5.08
CA PRO A 34 0.34 -11.89 -4.55
C PRO A 34 1.23 -10.88 -5.28
N VAL A 35 1.98 -10.10 -4.51
CA VAL A 35 2.88 -9.04 -5.00
C VAL A 35 4.35 -9.48 -4.89
N PRO A 36 5.29 -8.85 -5.63
CA PRO A 36 6.71 -9.09 -5.47
C PRO A 36 7.20 -8.82 -4.04
N ALA A 37 8.31 -9.45 -3.67
CA ALA A 37 9.00 -9.14 -2.41
C ALA A 37 9.89 -7.89 -2.52
N THR A 38 10.13 -7.40 -3.75
CA THR A 38 11.03 -6.30 -4.06
C THR A 38 10.38 -5.27 -4.98
N LEU A 39 10.98 -4.10 -5.06
CA LEU A 39 10.71 -3.08 -6.05
C LEU A 39 12.04 -2.40 -6.39
N ALA A 40 12.49 -2.56 -7.62
CA ALA A 40 13.76 -1.99 -8.08
C ALA A 40 13.78 -0.46 -7.90
N GLY A 41 14.81 0.05 -7.23
CA GLY A 41 14.98 1.48 -6.94
C GLY A 41 14.20 2.01 -5.73
N ALA A 42 13.41 1.17 -5.05
CA ALA A 42 12.73 1.51 -3.81
C ALA A 42 13.18 0.63 -2.64
N GLN A 43 13.07 1.15 -1.43
CA GLN A 43 13.20 0.35 -0.21
C GLN A 43 11.87 -0.32 0.09
N VAL A 44 11.86 -1.64 0.32
CA VAL A 44 10.67 -2.36 0.81
C VAL A 44 10.78 -2.48 2.32
N ILE A 45 9.71 -2.15 3.03
CA ILE A 45 9.67 -2.17 4.49
C ILE A 45 8.49 -2.98 5.03
N ASP A 46 8.63 -3.45 6.26
CA ASP A 46 7.52 -3.98 7.05
C ASP A 46 6.79 -2.90 7.84
N VAL A 47 5.70 -3.30 8.51
CA VAL A 47 4.87 -2.37 9.28
C VAL A 47 5.60 -1.78 10.49
N GLY A 48 6.49 -2.53 11.14
CA GLY A 48 7.28 -2.02 12.28
C GLY A 48 8.21 -0.88 11.87
N GLN A 49 8.86 -1.04 10.71
CA GLN A 49 9.67 0.00 10.11
C GLN A 49 8.82 1.21 9.68
N ALA A 50 7.63 0.97 9.11
CA ALA A 50 6.72 2.05 8.74
C ALA A 50 6.25 2.87 9.95
N ILE A 51 5.91 2.22 11.07
CA ILE A 51 5.55 2.90 12.32
C ILE A 51 6.70 3.80 12.80
N ALA A 52 7.94 3.32 12.73
CA ALA A 52 9.10 4.11 13.14
C ALA A 52 9.34 5.35 12.25
N LEU A 53 8.84 5.34 11.01
CA LEU A 53 8.96 6.47 10.07
C LEU A 53 7.84 7.51 10.20
N GLN A 54 6.84 7.30 11.07
CA GLN A 54 5.80 8.29 11.27
C GLN A 54 6.37 9.65 11.72
N GLY A 55 5.91 10.73 11.10
CA GLY A 55 6.42 12.08 11.34
C GLY A 55 7.80 12.38 10.69
N GLN A 56 8.50 11.37 10.16
CA GLN A 56 9.79 11.52 9.48
C GLN A 56 9.67 11.37 7.97
N ALA A 57 8.72 10.58 7.49
CA ALA A 57 8.42 10.37 6.09
C ALA A 57 7.03 10.91 5.73
N ALA A 58 6.78 11.16 4.45
CA ALA A 58 5.43 11.36 3.96
C ALA A 58 4.78 10.01 3.66
N PHE A 59 3.49 9.86 3.98
CA PHE A 59 2.71 8.64 3.75
C PHE A 59 1.67 8.89 2.67
N LEU A 60 1.69 8.12 1.59
CA LEU A 60 0.78 8.23 0.46
C LEU A 60 0.00 6.93 0.29
N ASP A 61 -1.30 6.99 0.53
CA ASP A 61 -2.23 5.91 0.31
C ASP A 61 -2.81 6.02 -1.11
N VAL A 62 -2.63 5.00 -1.92
CA VAL A 62 -3.09 4.97 -3.31
C VAL A 62 -4.26 4.02 -3.54
N LEU A 63 -4.96 3.63 -2.46
CA LEU A 63 -6.14 2.77 -2.58
C LEU A 63 -7.19 3.44 -3.47
N PRO A 64 -7.80 2.69 -4.42
CA PRO A 64 -8.80 3.26 -5.30
C PRO A 64 -10.06 3.64 -4.55
N ARG A 65 -10.73 4.67 -5.07
CA ARG A 65 -12.04 5.08 -4.60
C ARG A 65 -13.10 4.12 -5.11
N PRO A 66 -14.10 3.73 -4.29
CA PRO A 66 -15.21 2.93 -4.77
C PRO A 66 -15.96 3.66 -5.90
N LYS A 67 -16.01 3.06 -7.11
CA LYS A 67 -16.61 3.69 -8.30
C LYS A 67 -18.11 3.45 -8.41
N ALA A 68 -18.64 2.48 -7.68
CA ALA A 68 -20.04 2.08 -7.79
C ALA A 68 -20.55 1.48 -6.48
N LYS A 69 -21.87 1.54 -6.35
CA LYS A 69 -22.61 0.80 -5.33
C LYS A 69 -22.27 -0.69 -5.43
N PRO A 70 -21.96 -1.35 -4.28
CA PRO A 70 -21.69 -2.80 -4.29
C PRO A 70 -22.84 -3.59 -4.94
N ALA A 71 -22.49 -4.63 -5.69
CA ALA A 71 -23.46 -5.53 -6.26
C ALA A 71 -24.28 -6.24 -5.15
N GLY A 72 -25.56 -6.56 -5.45
CA GLY A 72 -26.45 -7.29 -4.54
C GLY A 72 -27.21 -6.44 -3.53
N LEU A 73 -27.04 -5.13 -3.52
CA LEU A 73 -27.92 -4.26 -2.72
C LEU A 73 -29.29 -4.12 -3.39
N PRO A 74 -30.41 -4.09 -2.61
CA PRO A 74 -31.75 -3.91 -3.14
C PRO A 74 -31.89 -2.68 -4.05
N GLU A 75 -32.78 -2.76 -5.04
CA GLU A 75 -33.12 -1.61 -5.88
C GLU A 75 -33.66 -0.46 -4.99
N GLY A 76 -33.28 0.78 -5.31
CA GLY A 76 -33.65 1.95 -4.53
C GLY A 76 -32.86 2.18 -3.24
N THR A 77 -31.92 1.28 -2.87
CA THR A 77 -31.06 1.53 -1.71
C THR A 77 -30.18 2.76 -1.97
N ILE A 78 -30.28 3.74 -1.10
CA ILE A 78 -29.32 4.87 -1.07
C ILE A 78 -27.99 4.32 -0.56
N TRP A 79 -26.95 4.44 -1.36
CA TRP A 79 -25.60 4.04 -0.97
C TRP A 79 -24.72 5.30 -0.88
N ASN A 80 -24.13 5.47 0.28
CA ASN A 80 -23.09 6.48 0.48
C ASN A 80 -21.74 5.77 0.47
N GLU A 81 -20.75 6.39 -0.16
CA GLU A 81 -19.38 5.91 -0.10
C GLU A 81 -18.93 5.85 1.37
N PRO A 82 -18.42 4.70 1.84
CA PRO A 82 -17.90 4.62 3.20
C PRO A 82 -16.68 5.54 3.37
N PRO A 83 -16.48 6.14 4.54
CA PRO A 83 -15.30 6.92 4.81
C PRO A 83 -14.05 6.05 4.60
N HIS A 84 -13.07 6.56 3.88
CA HIS A 84 -11.79 5.90 3.74
C HIS A 84 -10.97 6.04 5.03
N ARG A 85 -10.35 4.92 5.45
CA ARG A 85 -9.51 4.89 6.65
C ARG A 85 -8.08 4.53 6.28
N SER A 86 -7.13 5.33 6.75
CA SER A 86 -5.70 5.17 6.46
C SER A 86 -4.85 5.43 7.70
N SER A 87 -3.53 5.27 7.58
CA SER A 87 -2.61 5.61 8.65
C SER A 87 -2.65 7.11 8.96
N PRO A 88 -2.48 7.52 10.24
CA PRO A 88 -2.50 8.93 10.60
C PRO A 88 -1.49 9.75 9.80
N GLY A 89 -1.92 10.88 9.26
CA GLY A 89 -1.10 11.78 8.46
C GLY A 89 -0.87 11.36 7.00
N ALA A 90 -1.49 10.27 6.54
CA ALA A 90 -1.45 9.90 5.13
C ALA A 90 -2.30 10.84 4.26
N GLU A 91 -1.81 11.14 3.05
CA GLU A 91 -2.62 11.70 1.97
C GLU A 91 -3.22 10.57 1.13
N TRP A 92 -4.51 10.62 0.85
CA TRP A 92 -5.18 9.64 0.00
C TRP A 92 -5.20 10.10 -1.46
N LEU A 93 -4.25 9.58 -2.24
CA LEU A 93 -4.12 9.80 -3.69
C LEU A 93 -4.91 8.72 -4.44
N TRP A 94 -6.21 8.74 -4.30
CA TRP A 94 -7.12 7.76 -4.85
C TRP A 94 -6.95 7.54 -6.37
N ASP A 95 -7.08 6.30 -6.83
CA ASP A 95 -7.00 5.87 -8.23
C ASP A 95 -5.64 6.10 -8.94
N THR A 96 -4.54 6.32 -8.19
CA THR A 96 -3.24 6.63 -8.79
C THR A 96 -2.30 5.43 -8.97
N GLY A 97 -2.79 4.23 -8.72
CA GLY A 97 -1.99 3.01 -8.82
C GLY A 97 -2.37 2.08 -9.97
N TYR A 98 -3.28 2.45 -10.85
CA TYR A 98 -3.67 1.63 -11.99
C TYR A 98 -2.51 1.39 -12.96
N GLU A 99 -2.61 0.32 -13.75
CA GLU A 99 -1.68 0.00 -14.84
C GLU A 99 -1.52 1.17 -15.81
N ALA A 100 -2.64 1.72 -16.26
CA ALA A 100 -2.70 2.93 -17.06
C ALA A 100 -3.40 4.04 -16.28
N LEU A 101 -2.78 5.19 -16.21
CA LEU A 101 -3.35 6.37 -15.58
C LEU A 101 -3.93 7.31 -16.62
N SER A 102 -5.10 7.87 -16.34
CA SER A 102 -5.58 9.04 -17.05
C SER A 102 -4.69 10.25 -16.73
N PRO A 103 -4.71 11.33 -17.56
CA PRO A 103 -3.94 12.54 -17.25
C PRO A 103 -4.25 13.14 -15.87
N ALA A 104 -5.48 13.03 -15.40
CA ALA A 104 -5.89 13.53 -14.08
C ALA A 104 -5.32 12.68 -12.93
N GLU A 105 -5.31 11.34 -13.08
CA GLU A 105 -4.71 10.42 -12.10
C GLU A 105 -3.20 10.57 -12.06
N GLU A 106 -2.54 10.73 -13.21
CA GLU A 106 -1.10 10.99 -13.27
C GLU A 106 -0.76 12.33 -12.62
N ALA A 107 -1.50 13.40 -12.91
CA ALA A 107 -1.30 14.70 -12.28
C ALA A 107 -1.47 14.60 -10.75
N ARG A 108 -2.52 13.94 -10.27
CA ARG A 108 -2.75 13.71 -8.82
C ARG A 108 -1.57 13.01 -8.16
N LEU A 109 -1.01 11.98 -8.79
CA LEU A 109 0.15 11.27 -8.25
C LEU A 109 1.39 12.18 -8.23
N ARG A 110 1.68 12.90 -9.33
CA ARG A 110 2.82 13.82 -9.40
C ARG A 110 2.73 14.95 -8.37
N ASP A 111 1.56 15.54 -8.24
CA ASP A 111 1.31 16.62 -7.29
C ASP A 111 1.41 16.13 -5.84
N GLY A 112 0.87 14.94 -5.55
CA GLY A 112 0.99 14.29 -4.26
C GLY A 112 2.46 14.00 -3.90
N LEU A 113 3.23 13.45 -4.82
CA LEU A 113 4.66 13.22 -4.65
C LEU A 113 5.43 14.53 -4.43
N THR A 114 5.09 15.58 -5.17
CA THR A 114 5.70 16.91 -5.01
C THR A 114 5.40 17.51 -3.64
N ARG A 115 4.14 17.44 -3.19
CA ARG A 115 3.77 17.87 -1.83
C ARG A 115 4.47 17.05 -0.75
N ALA A 116 4.56 15.74 -0.95
CA ALA A 116 5.24 14.82 -0.03
C ALA A 116 6.69 15.22 0.24
N LYS A 117 7.36 15.79 -0.74
CA LYS A 117 8.73 16.30 -0.58
C LYS A 117 8.79 17.59 0.27
N ALA A 118 7.75 18.39 0.29
CA ALA A 118 7.70 19.64 1.08
C ALA A 118 8.94 20.54 0.92
N GLY A 119 9.56 20.55 -0.27
CA GLY A 119 10.78 21.29 -0.56
C GLY A 119 12.09 20.61 -0.14
N ASP A 120 12.03 19.43 0.49
CA ASP A 120 13.19 18.60 0.83
C ASP A 120 13.25 17.39 -0.12
N PRO A 121 14.18 17.36 -1.09
CA PRO A 121 14.30 16.26 -2.05
C PRO A 121 14.68 14.93 -1.37
N ASP A 122 15.32 14.95 -0.22
CA ASP A 122 15.75 13.77 0.51
C ASP A 122 14.70 13.23 1.49
N ARG A 123 13.56 13.91 1.64
CA ARG A 123 12.46 13.43 2.48
C ARG A 123 11.91 12.12 1.95
N PRO A 124 11.90 11.02 2.75
CA PRO A 124 11.37 9.75 2.31
C PRO A 124 9.86 9.80 2.06
N VAL A 125 9.39 9.04 1.06
CA VAL A 125 7.98 8.90 0.72
C VAL A 125 7.59 7.44 0.82
N VAL A 126 6.69 7.11 1.75
CA VAL A 126 6.12 5.77 1.93
C VAL A 126 4.85 5.64 1.10
N ILE A 127 4.85 4.74 0.13
CA ILE A 127 3.69 4.48 -0.74
C ILE A 127 3.09 3.13 -0.39
N PHE A 128 1.78 3.10 -0.20
CA PHE A 128 1.06 1.91 0.23
C PHE A 128 -0.41 1.93 -0.24
N CYS A 129 -1.09 0.79 -0.07
CA CYS A 129 -2.55 0.70 -0.12
C CYS A 129 -3.04 -0.37 0.88
N ARG A 130 -3.37 -1.57 0.45
CA ARG A 130 -3.68 -2.72 1.30
C ARG A 130 -2.66 -3.84 1.04
N SER A 131 -2.70 -4.92 1.83
CA SER A 131 -1.90 -6.12 1.53
C SER A 131 -2.30 -6.72 0.18
N ASP A 132 -1.37 -7.36 -0.49
CA ASP A 132 -1.55 -7.98 -1.82
C ASP A 132 -2.19 -7.03 -2.85
N CYS A 133 -1.72 -5.79 -2.89
CA CYS A 133 -2.28 -4.74 -3.73
C CYS A 133 -1.22 -4.19 -4.69
N TRP A 134 -1.34 -4.55 -5.96
CA TRP A 134 -0.45 -4.11 -7.02
C TRP A 134 -0.47 -2.61 -7.29
N MET A 135 -1.55 -1.92 -6.93
CA MET A 135 -1.64 -0.48 -7.16
C MET A 135 -0.57 0.30 -6.41
N SER A 136 -0.23 -0.10 -5.17
CA SER A 136 0.86 0.55 -4.44
C SER A 136 2.23 0.22 -5.02
N TRP A 137 2.42 -0.99 -5.56
CA TRP A 137 3.63 -1.35 -6.29
C TRP A 137 3.79 -0.50 -7.55
N ASN A 138 2.73 -0.39 -8.36
CA ASN A 138 2.71 0.44 -9.58
C ASN A 138 3.00 1.92 -9.28
N ALA A 139 2.36 2.48 -8.26
CA ALA A 139 2.56 3.88 -7.89
C ALA A 139 3.98 4.14 -7.38
N ALA A 140 4.53 3.23 -6.56
CA ALA A 140 5.89 3.34 -6.06
C ALA A 140 6.93 3.20 -7.19
N ARG A 141 6.70 2.28 -8.13
CA ARG A 141 7.52 2.16 -9.33
C ARG A 141 7.54 3.45 -10.15
N ARG A 142 6.36 4.06 -10.40
CA ARG A 142 6.29 5.37 -11.09
C ARG A 142 7.06 6.45 -10.35
N ALA A 143 6.93 6.49 -9.02
CA ALA A 143 7.67 7.47 -8.22
C ALA A 143 9.18 7.33 -8.40
N VAL A 144 9.71 6.08 -8.44
CA VAL A 144 11.13 5.81 -8.75
C VAL A 144 11.48 6.26 -10.17
N GLU A 145 10.71 5.84 -11.18
CA GLU A 145 10.94 6.19 -12.59
C GLU A 145 10.87 7.69 -12.85
N TRP A 146 10.07 8.44 -12.08
CA TRP A 146 9.98 9.90 -12.16
C TRP A 146 11.02 10.65 -11.32
N GLY A 147 11.90 9.93 -10.62
CA GLY A 147 12.99 10.53 -9.85
C GLY A 147 12.60 11.08 -8.47
N PHE A 148 11.47 10.67 -7.90
CA PHE A 148 11.02 11.08 -6.56
C PHE A 148 11.66 10.26 -5.42
N GLY A 149 12.96 9.94 -5.50
CA GLY A 149 13.65 9.23 -4.41
C GLY A 149 13.89 10.10 -3.16
N PRO A 150 14.08 9.52 -1.95
CA PRO A 150 13.94 8.09 -1.61
C PRO A 150 12.48 7.61 -1.61
N VAL A 151 12.22 6.55 -2.35
CA VAL A 151 10.90 5.88 -2.37
C VAL A 151 10.95 4.66 -1.47
N ILE A 152 9.92 4.53 -0.65
CA ILE A 152 9.71 3.40 0.26
C ILE A 152 8.37 2.77 -0.09
N TRP A 153 8.34 1.45 -0.25
CA TRP A 153 7.10 0.72 -0.50
C TRP A 153 6.74 -0.15 0.72
N LEU A 154 5.49 -0.04 1.17
CA LEU A 154 4.92 -0.84 2.26
C LEU A 154 3.87 -1.82 1.68
N PRO A 155 4.25 -3.05 1.29
CA PRO A 155 3.34 -4.02 0.67
C PRO A 155 2.21 -4.48 1.59
N GLY A 156 2.40 -4.48 2.91
CA GLY A 156 1.38 -4.83 3.89
C GLY A 156 0.28 -3.79 4.05
N GLY A 157 0.55 -2.55 3.68
CA GLY A 157 -0.42 -1.46 3.66
C GLY A 157 -1.22 -1.26 4.94
N THR A 158 -2.46 -0.79 4.82
CA THR A 158 -3.37 -0.56 5.95
C THR A 158 -3.74 -1.84 6.68
N ASP A 159 -3.76 -3.00 6.00
CA ASP A 159 -4.08 -4.27 6.65
C ASP A 159 -3.01 -4.66 7.68
N ALA A 160 -1.71 -4.53 7.34
CA ALA A 160 -0.62 -4.78 8.28
C ALA A 160 -0.59 -3.74 9.40
N TRP A 161 -0.94 -2.48 9.10
CA TRP A 161 -1.04 -1.41 10.10
C TRP A 161 -2.07 -1.74 11.18
N GLU A 162 -3.26 -2.16 10.78
CA GLU A 162 -4.33 -2.56 11.70
C GLU A 162 -3.99 -3.85 12.48
N GLN A 163 -3.37 -4.85 11.82
CA GLN A 163 -2.89 -6.07 12.48
C GLN A 163 -1.81 -5.79 13.52
N ALA A 164 -1.01 -4.75 13.35
CA ALA A 164 -0.04 -4.29 14.35
C ALA A 164 -0.68 -3.48 15.51
N GLY A 165 -2.01 -3.40 15.56
CA GLY A 165 -2.74 -2.67 16.59
C GLY A 165 -2.67 -1.14 16.46
N GLN A 166 -2.25 -0.65 15.32
CA GLN A 166 -2.16 0.80 15.08
C GLN A 166 -3.51 1.37 14.64
N PRO A 167 -3.86 2.59 15.07
CA PRO A 167 -5.12 3.20 14.69
C PRO A 167 -5.13 3.58 13.22
N LEU A 168 -6.28 3.36 12.56
CA LEU A 168 -6.61 3.98 11.28
C LEU A 168 -7.54 5.16 11.54
N VAL A 169 -7.32 6.25 10.83
CA VAL A 169 -8.13 7.47 10.89
C VAL A 169 -8.86 7.70 9.57
N THR A 170 -10.00 8.40 9.61
CA THR A 170 -10.65 8.84 8.38
C THR A 170 -9.79 9.88 7.68
N VAL A 171 -9.59 9.70 6.38
CA VAL A 171 -8.87 10.63 5.51
C VAL A 171 -9.75 11.01 4.33
N ASP A 172 -9.74 12.29 3.99
CA ASP A 172 -10.45 12.79 2.82
C ASP A 172 -9.63 12.55 1.55
N PRO A 173 -10.30 12.32 0.41
CA PRO A 173 -9.60 12.23 -0.86
C PRO A 173 -8.93 13.56 -1.19
N VAL A 174 -7.69 13.50 -1.68
CA VAL A 174 -7.04 14.71 -2.24
C VAL A 174 -7.89 15.22 -3.39
N ALA A 175 -8.10 16.54 -3.44
CA ALA A 175 -8.85 17.19 -4.50
C ALA A 175 -8.26 16.86 -5.88
N PRO A 176 -9.13 16.83 -6.93
CA PRO A 176 -8.71 16.56 -8.31
C PRO A 176 -7.69 17.58 -8.80
#